data_4cc174d26bb4ac8d5a5c3686449c6240
#
_entry.id   4cc174d26bb4ac8d5a5c3686449c6240
#
_cell.length_a   1.000
_cell.length_b   1.000
_cell.length_c   1.000
_cell.angle_alpha   90.00
_cell.angle_beta   90.00
_cell.angle_gamma   90.00
#
_symmetry.space_group_name_H-M   'P 1'
#
loop_
_entity.id
_entity.type
_entity.pdbx_description
1 polymer ?
#
loop_
_entity_poly.entity_id
_entity_poly.type
_entity_poly.pdbx_seq_one_letter_code
_entity_poly.pdbx_strand_id
1 'polypeptide(L)'
;MVKSRKRRITMAVLAPAMALGATVGLASAPASAAVWNSCDRWAGTSLDGYRLYNNIWGSGAGAQCIWANSGTGWGVWADHPNTGGIKSYANSTKTINKSIDTLSWLTSDYNVSVPSSGAYNTSYDIWDNAHQYEIMLWVNHTGPVGPIGSWQANVSLGGHNWDVYKGTNGSNQVFSFLRTSNSSSGTVDVKQVLNWIAYTKGWMPGSEVIGDVQFGYEITSSSGGLNFNTNNLTVSGG
;
A
#
# COMPACT_ATOMS: atom_id res chain seq x y z
N MET A 1 -72.76 60.64 -29.93
CA MET A 1 -72.56 60.31 -28.50
C MET A 1 -72.22 58.83 -28.37
N VAL A 2 -71.01 58.47 -28.20
CA VAL A 2 -70.59 57.06 -28.04
C VAL A 2 -70.03 56.92 -26.62
N LYS A 3 -70.63 56.07 -25.81
CA LYS A 3 -70.23 55.78 -24.44
C LYS A 3 -69.15 54.75 -24.41
N SER A 4 -67.96 55.17 -23.99
CA SER A 4 -66.79 54.28 -23.71
C SER A 4 -67.02 53.44 -22.45
N ARG A 5 -67.04 52.13 -22.57
CA ARG A 5 -67.04 51.17 -21.41
C ARG A 5 -65.58 50.87 -21.05
N LYS A 6 -65.14 51.29 -19.89
CA LYS A 6 -63.84 50.87 -19.28
C LYS A 6 -63.96 49.42 -18.78
N ARG A 7 -63.18 48.50 -19.36
CA ARG A 7 -63.02 47.17 -18.82
C ARG A 7 -61.96 47.23 -17.70
N ARG A 8 -62.32 46.77 -16.52
CA ARG A 8 -61.40 46.52 -15.41
C ARG A 8 -60.73 45.19 -15.66
N ILE A 9 -59.40 45.17 -15.77
CA ILE A 9 -58.58 43.96 -15.81
C ILE A 9 -58.21 43.66 -14.37
N THR A 10 -58.67 42.52 -13.85
CA THR A 10 -58.27 41.99 -12.54
C THR A 10 -57.02 41.15 -12.80
N MET A 11 -55.85 41.57 -12.32
CA MET A 11 -54.66 40.77 -12.30
C MET A 11 -54.74 39.79 -11.13
N ALA A 12 -54.77 38.49 -11.46
CA ALA A 12 -54.55 37.41 -10.49
C ALA A 12 -53.03 37.26 -10.27
N VAL A 13 -52.59 37.51 -9.04
CA VAL A 13 -51.21 37.29 -8.62
C VAL A 13 -51.11 35.78 -8.26
N LEU A 14 -50.41 35.01 -9.11
CA LEU A 14 -49.97 33.68 -8.77
C LEU A 14 -48.72 33.80 -7.86
N ALA A 15 -48.83 33.36 -6.63
CA ALA A 15 -47.70 33.17 -5.75
C ALA A 15 -46.96 31.87 -6.13
N PRO A 16 -45.65 31.86 -6.30
CA PRO A 16 -44.90 30.60 -6.50
C PRO A 16 -44.80 29.84 -5.17
N ALA A 17 -45.30 28.62 -5.13
CA ALA A 17 -45.05 27.69 -4.05
C ALA A 17 -43.57 27.28 -4.08
N MET A 18 -42.80 27.77 -3.11
CA MET A 18 -41.43 27.26 -2.86
C MET A 18 -41.55 25.86 -2.24
N ALA A 19 -41.23 24.84 -3.03
CA ALA A 19 -41.00 23.50 -2.49
C ALA A 19 -39.66 23.53 -1.72
N LEU A 20 -39.73 23.48 -0.38
CA LEU A 20 -38.55 23.21 0.45
C LEU A 20 -38.14 21.75 0.18
N GLY A 21 -37.16 21.56 -0.68
CA GLY A 21 -36.45 20.30 -0.79
C GLY A 21 -35.65 20.07 0.49
N ALA A 22 -36.10 19.19 1.37
CA ALA A 22 -35.31 18.68 2.48
C ALA A 22 -34.13 17.87 1.88
N THR A 23 -32.94 18.46 1.80
CA THR A 23 -31.71 17.72 1.58
C THR A 23 -31.47 16.91 2.84
N VAL A 24 -31.80 15.61 2.79
CA VAL A 24 -31.29 14.65 3.77
C VAL A 24 -29.78 14.59 3.59
N GLY A 25 -29.07 15.38 4.35
CA GLY A 25 -27.62 15.25 4.47
C GLY A 25 -27.34 13.86 5.02
N LEU A 26 -26.77 13.00 4.20
CA LEU A 26 -26.14 11.78 4.69
C LEU A 26 -25.02 12.24 5.62
N ALA A 27 -25.28 12.20 6.93
CA ALA A 27 -24.23 12.35 7.92
C ALA A 27 -23.27 11.19 7.69
N SER A 28 -22.10 11.46 7.10
CA SER A 28 -21.00 10.51 7.10
C SER A 28 -20.71 10.21 8.56
N ALA A 29 -20.76 8.93 8.93
CA ALA A 29 -20.32 8.49 10.24
C ALA A 29 -18.92 9.10 10.48
N PRO A 30 -18.62 9.63 11.68
CA PRO A 30 -17.30 10.17 11.98
C PRO A 30 -16.31 9.04 11.73
N ALA A 31 -15.31 9.31 10.86
CA ALA A 31 -14.18 8.40 10.72
C ALA A 31 -13.59 8.21 12.12
N SER A 32 -13.49 6.97 12.58
CA SER A 32 -12.85 6.66 13.85
C SER A 32 -11.46 7.29 13.82
N ALA A 33 -11.14 8.11 14.83
CA ALA A 33 -9.81 8.70 14.91
C ALA A 33 -8.78 7.57 15.00
N ALA A 34 -7.69 7.68 14.24
CA ALA A 34 -6.59 6.72 14.30
C ALA A 34 -6.08 6.60 15.75
N VAL A 35 -5.78 5.37 16.18
CA VAL A 35 -5.23 5.12 17.53
C VAL A 35 -3.80 5.63 17.65
N TRP A 36 -3.12 5.79 16.53
CA TRP A 36 -1.79 6.39 16.44
C TRP A 36 -1.57 7.08 15.10
N ASN A 37 -0.83 8.18 15.11
CA ASN A 37 -0.36 8.85 13.89
C ASN A 37 0.93 9.62 14.14
N SER A 38 1.72 9.84 13.11
CA SER A 38 2.91 10.70 13.14
C SER A 38 3.33 11.14 11.74
N CYS A 39 3.93 12.33 11.66
CA CYS A 39 4.61 12.82 10.45
C CYS A 39 6.13 12.83 10.61
N ASP A 40 6.66 12.36 11.74
CA ASP A 40 8.10 12.29 11.96
C ASP A 40 8.72 11.23 11.03
N ARG A 41 9.86 11.57 10.48
CA ARG A 41 10.58 10.80 9.46
C ARG A 41 10.79 9.34 9.84
N TRP A 42 11.18 9.10 11.08
CA TRP A 42 11.53 7.78 11.64
C TRP A 42 10.53 7.28 12.67
N ALA A 43 9.33 7.88 12.68
CA ALA A 43 8.29 7.46 13.60
C ALA A 43 7.95 5.98 13.42
N GLY A 44 7.71 5.31 14.54
CA GLY A 44 7.23 3.93 14.57
C GLY A 44 6.43 3.66 15.83
N THR A 45 5.58 2.64 15.75
CA THR A 45 4.79 2.13 16.88
C THR A 45 4.61 0.63 16.76
N SER A 46 4.16 0.00 17.84
CA SER A 46 3.80 -1.43 17.85
C SER A 46 2.34 -1.57 18.22
N LEU A 47 1.56 -2.25 17.36
CA LEU A 47 0.14 -2.53 17.54
C LEU A 47 -0.15 -3.97 17.12
N ASP A 48 -0.88 -4.71 17.94
CA ASP A 48 -1.39 -6.06 17.62
C ASP A 48 -0.31 -7.06 17.16
N GLY A 49 0.92 -6.91 17.69
CA GLY A 49 2.06 -7.76 17.33
C GLY A 49 2.69 -7.44 15.96
N TYR A 50 2.40 -6.27 15.41
CA TYR A 50 3.08 -5.67 14.26
C TYR A 50 3.82 -4.40 14.70
N ARG A 51 4.87 -4.05 13.95
CA ARG A 51 5.59 -2.79 14.09
C ARG A 51 5.34 -1.96 12.84
N LEU A 52 4.88 -0.73 13.01
CA LEU A 52 4.61 0.21 11.92
C LEU A 52 5.71 1.26 11.88
N TYR A 53 6.13 1.65 10.68
CA TYR A 53 7.15 2.64 10.43
C TYR A 53 6.75 3.62 9.34
N ASN A 54 6.99 4.92 9.57
CA ASN A 54 6.86 5.96 8.53
C ASN A 54 8.01 5.90 7.51
N ASN A 55 9.20 5.58 7.95
CA ASN A 55 10.38 5.20 7.18
C ASN A 55 10.65 6.07 5.94
N ILE A 56 10.86 7.38 6.17
CA ILE A 56 11.22 8.35 5.13
C ILE A 56 12.74 8.43 5.06
N TRP A 57 13.37 7.65 4.21
CA TRP A 57 14.85 7.57 4.14
C TRP A 57 15.47 8.25 2.92
N GLY A 58 14.68 8.45 1.85
CA GLY A 58 15.19 8.92 0.58
C GLY A 58 15.58 10.39 0.55
N SER A 59 16.54 10.72 -0.29
CA SER A 59 16.95 12.10 -0.52
C SER A 59 15.86 12.89 -1.24
N GLY A 60 15.64 14.14 -0.83
CA GLY A 60 14.64 15.02 -1.42
C GLY A 60 13.20 14.58 -1.16
N ALA A 61 12.95 13.79 -0.13
CA ALA A 61 11.60 13.43 0.29
C ALA A 61 10.82 14.68 0.73
N GLY A 62 9.55 14.74 0.35
CA GLY A 62 8.57 15.71 0.82
C GLY A 62 7.89 15.28 2.12
N ALA A 63 6.72 15.85 2.40
CA ALA A 63 5.94 15.53 3.58
C ALA A 63 5.32 14.13 3.48
N GLN A 64 5.28 13.43 4.61
CA GLN A 64 4.58 12.16 4.75
C GLN A 64 4.10 11.98 6.18
N CYS A 65 2.86 11.51 6.34
CA CYS A 65 2.29 11.18 7.63
C CYS A 65 1.70 9.77 7.57
N ILE A 66 2.05 8.93 8.54
CA ILE A 66 1.48 7.60 8.75
C ILE A 66 0.42 7.66 9.83
N TRP A 67 -0.62 6.86 9.71
CA TRP A 67 -1.66 6.66 10.71
C TRP A 67 -2.03 5.17 10.81
N ALA A 68 -2.51 4.74 11.98
CA ALA A 68 -2.94 3.38 12.21
C ALA A 68 -4.19 3.31 13.09
N ASN A 69 -5.11 2.44 12.73
CA ASN A 69 -6.23 1.99 13.56
C ASN A 69 -5.91 0.67 14.28
N SER A 70 -4.99 -0.11 13.71
CA SER A 70 -4.48 -1.38 14.24
C SER A 70 -3.14 -1.72 13.58
N GLY A 71 -2.48 -2.79 13.99
CA GLY A 71 -1.27 -3.30 13.32
C GLY A 71 -1.55 -3.83 11.90
N THR A 72 -2.81 -4.14 11.58
CA THR A 72 -3.25 -4.70 10.30
C THR A 72 -4.07 -3.72 9.44
N GLY A 73 -4.52 -2.60 10.03
CA GLY A 73 -5.30 -1.55 9.36
C GLY A 73 -4.67 -0.18 9.56
N TRP A 74 -4.00 0.35 8.54
CA TRP A 74 -3.20 1.57 8.61
C TRP A 74 -3.08 2.24 7.24
N GLY A 75 -2.51 3.43 7.19
CA GLY A 75 -2.26 4.10 5.93
C GLY A 75 -1.24 5.21 6.02
N VAL A 76 -0.89 5.77 4.88
CA VAL A 76 0.02 6.89 4.75
C VAL A 76 -0.51 7.89 3.73
N TRP A 77 -0.42 9.17 4.07
CA TRP A 77 -0.49 10.27 3.12
C TRP A 77 0.92 10.75 2.84
N ALA A 78 1.26 10.94 1.56
CA ALA A 78 2.58 11.39 1.16
C ALA A 78 2.49 12.40 0.01
N ASP A 79 3.34 13.44 0.06
CA ASP A 79 3.54 14.43 -1.00
C ASP A 79 5.03 14.52 -1.33
N HIS A 80 5.52 13.51 -2.05
CA HIS A 80 6.91 13.43 -2.48
C HIS A 80 7.06 13.97 -3.90
N PRO A 81 8.03 14.89 -4.13
CA PRO A 81 8.26 15.46 -5.45
C PRO A 81 8.78 14.41 -6.44
N ASN A 82 8.46 14.59 -7.72
CA ASN A 82 8.94 13.73 -8.81
C ASN A 82 10.38 14.13 -9.21
N THR A 83 11.34 13.78 -8.36
CA THR A 83 12.79 14.09 -8.57
C THR A 83 13.64 12.85 -8.75
N GLY A 84 13.02 11.70 -9.01
CA GLY A 84 13.69 10.39 -9.09
C GLY A 84 14.12 9.84 -7.72
N GLY A 85 14.46 8.57 -7.69
CA GLY A 85 14.85 7.83 -6.48
C GLY A 85 13.71 7.62 -5.48
N ILE A 86 13.80 6.54 -4.72
CA ILE A 86 12.83 6.17 -3.70
C ILE A 86 12.92 7.17 -2.55
N LYS A 87 11.77 7.59 -2.02
CA LYS A 87 11.66 8.58 -0.93
C LYS A 87 11.38 7.94 0.42
N SER A 88 10.57 6.89 0.42
CA SER A 88 10.13 6.23 1.65
C SER A 88 9.69 4.79 1.39
N TYR A 89 9.65 4.00 2.46
CA TYR A 89 8.96 2.72 2.49
C TYR A 89 8.18 2.61 3.79
N ALA A 90 7.03 3.28 3.86
CA ALA A 90 6.12 3.14 4.99
C ALA A 90 5.57 1.72 5.02
N ASN A 91 5.67 1.04 6.17
CA ASN A 91 5.35 -0.39 6.25
C ASN A 91 4.80 -0.83 7.61
N SER A 92 4.18 -2.00 7.61
CA SER A 92 3.86 -2.81 8.78
C SER A 92 4.69 -4.09 8.73
N THR A 93 5.37 -4.41 9.82
CA THR A 93 6.36 -5.47 9.94
C THR A 93 5.91 -6.54 10.93
N LYS A 94 5.97 -7.80 10.52
CA LYS A 94 5.79 -8.98 11.39
C LYS A 94 7.11 -9.73 11.51
N THR A 95 7.61 -9.89 12.74
CA THR A 95 8.81 -10.69 13.02
C THR A 95 8.49 -12.18 12.96
N ILE A 96 9.33 -12.95 12.28
CA ILE A 96 9.20 -14.39 12.05
C ILE A 96 10.24 -15.18 12.84
N ASN A 97 11.53 -14.86 12.68
CA ASN A 97 12.68 -15.49 13.35
C ASN A 97 12.72 -17.02 13.22
N LYS A 98 12.45 -17.55 12.02
CA LYS A 98 12.52 -18.98 11.70
C LYS A 98 13.30 -19.20 10.42
N SER A 99 14.07 -20.29 10.35
CA SER A 99 14.72 -20.67 9.10
C SER A 99 13.70 -21.22 8.10
N ILE A 100 14.03 -21.12 6.81
CA ILE A 100 13.18 -21.68 5.75
C ILE A 100 12.95 -23.18 5.99
N ASP A 101 13.99 -23.92 6.43
CA ASP A 101 13.91 -25.36 6.74
C ASP A 101 12.90 -25.69 7.84
N THR A 102 12.76 -24.82 8.84
CA THR A 102 11.92 -25.04 10.02
C THR A 102 10.52 -24.45 9.90
N LEU A 103 10.30 -23.55 8.93
CA LEU A 103 8.98 -23.03 8.62
C LEU A 103 8.12 -24.13 7.98
N SER A 104 7.04 -24.56 8.63
CA SER A 104 6.07 -25.49 8.02
C SER A 104 5.21 -24.78 6.98
N TRP A 105 4.83 -23.53 7.28
CA TRP A 105 4.04 -22.66 6.42
C TRP A 105 4.30 -21.18 6.76
N LEU A 106 4.07 -20.31 5.80
CA LEU A 106 4.08 -18.83 5.96
C LEU A 106 3.19 -18.25 4.89
N THR A 107 2.08 -17.66 5.30
CA THR A 107 1.09 -17.03 4.40
C THR A 107 0.78 -15.61 4.82
N SER A 108 0.34 -14.82 3.89
CA SER A 108 -0.10 -13.45 4.16
C SER A 108 -1.31 -13.09 3.29
N ASP A 109 -2.32 -12.46 3.92
CA ASP A 109 -3.43 -11.82 3.22
C ASP A 109 -3.21 -10.31 3.21
N TYR A 110 -3.54 -9.67 2.10
CA TYR A 110 -3.52 -8.21 1.98
C TYR A 110 -4.78 -7.69 1.31
N ASN A 111 -5.19 -6.48 1.72
CA ASN A 111 -6.22 -5.69 1.05
C ASN A 111 -5.82 -4.22 1.17
N VAL A 112 -5.68 -3.54 0.02
CA VAL A 112 -5.21 -2.17 -0.05
C VAL A 112 -6.10 -1.30 -0.93
N SER A 113 -6.10 0.00 -0.65
CA SER A 113 -6.62 1.03 -1.54
C SER A 113 -5.48 1.99 -1.87
N VAL A 114 -5.04 1.99 -3.12
CA VAL A 114 -3.87 2.75 -3.58
C VAL A 114 -4.22 3.67 -4.74
N PRO A 115 -3.48 4.78 -4.93
CA PRO A 115 -3.75 5.73 -6.00
C PRO A 115 -3.56 5.11 -7.39
N SER A 116 -4.23 5.67 -8.40
CA SER A 116 -3.99 5.34 -9.81
C SER A 116 -2.91 6.22 -10.48
N SER A 117 -2.26 7.08 -9.71
CA SER A 117 -1.22 8.03 -10.15
C SER A 117 -0.03 8.02 -9.21
N GLY A 118 1.06 8.71 -9.60
CA GLY A 118 2.31 8.72 -8.86
C GLY A 118 3.32 7.72 -9.42
N ALA A 119 4.38 7.46 -8.65
CA ALA A 119 5.39 6.46 -8.93
C ALA A 119 5.71 5.70 -7.64
N TYR A 120 5.24 4.46 -7.54
CA TYR A 120 5.36 3.65 -6.32
C TYR A 120 5.17 2.15 -6.61
N ASN A 121 5.56 1.32 -5.67
CA ASN A 121 5.09 -0.05 -5.58
C ASN A 121 4.42 -0.33 -4.23
N THR A 122 3.54 -1.34 -4.21
CA THR A 122 3.00 -1.97 -3.01
C THR A 122 3.60 -3.34 -2.92
N SER A 123 4.40 -3.58 -1.89
CA SER A 123 5.20 -4.80 -1.83
C SER A 123 5.30 -5.37 -0.42
N TYR A 124 5.49 -6.68 -0.38
CA TYR A 124 6.23 -7.29 0.71
C TYR A 124 7.71 -6.98 0.52
N ASP A 125 8.40 -6.81 1.63
CA ASP A 125 9.85 -6.72 1.74
C ASP A 125 10.29 -7.64 2.87
N ILE A 126 10.87 -8.78 2.49
CA ILE A 126 11.17 -9.90 3.38
C ILE A 126 12.67 -9.96 3.57
N TRP A 127 13.11 -9.89 4.81
CA TRP A 127 14.52 -9.85 5.17
C TRP A 127 14.95 -11.08 5.97
N ASP A 128 16.14 -11.56 5.69
CA ASP A 128 16.84 -12.43 6.62
C ASP A 128 17.41 -11.64 7.81
N ASN A 129 17.72 -12.33 8.91
CA ASN A 129 18.24 -11.69 10.12
C ASN A 129 19.59 -10.98 9.94
N ALA A 130 20.40 -11.41 8.99
CA ALA A 130 21.70 -10.82 8.69
C ALA A 130 21.63 -9.69 7.66
N HIS A 131 20.44 -9.42 7.09
CA HIS A 131 20.21 -8.45 6.02
C HIS A 131 21.10 -8.68 4.79
N GLN A 132 21.35 -9.95 4.48
CA GLN A 132 22.10 -10.35 3.28
C GLN A 132 21.19 -10.56 2.08
N TYR A 133 19.91 -10.87 2.33
CA TYR A 133 18.90 -11.15 1.33
C TYR A 133 17.67 -10.28 1.55
N GLU A 134 17.24 -9.63 0.49
CA GLU A 134 16.01 -8.85 0.38
C GLU A 134 15.11 -9.51 -0.66
N ILE A 135 13.93 -9.96 -0.23
CA ILE A 135 12.95 -10.58 -1.12
C ILE A 135 11.74 -9.67 -1.22
N MET A 136 11.54 -9.07 -2.38
CA MET A 136 10.43 -8.17 -2.65
C MET A 136 9.34 -8.89 -3.44
N LEU A 137 8.09 -8.85 -2.95
CA LEU A 137 6.94 -9.33 -3.71
C LEU A 137 6.03 -8.15 -4.05
N TRP A 138 6.15 -7.62 -5.26
CA TRP A 138 5.38 -6.45 -5.72
C TRP A 138 3.99 -6.89 -6.16
N VAL A 139 2.98 -6.63 -5.34
CA VAL A 139 1.59 -7.00 -5.63
C VAL A 139 0.89 -5.96 -6.50
N ASN A 140 1.40 -4.72 -6.50
CA ASN A 140 0.92 -3.60 -7.29
C ASN A 140 2.07 -2.63 -7.57
N HIS A 141 2.06 -1.97 -8.73
CA HIS A 141 2.96 -0.85 -9.01
C HIS A 141 2.33 0.13 -10.00
N THR A 142 2.73 1.40 -9.90
CA THR A 142 2.22 2.48 -10.73
C THR A 142 3.37 3.42 -11.09
N GLY A 143 3.35 3.95 -12.31
CA GLY A 143 4.36 4.89 -12.81
C GLY A 143 5.70 4.26 -13.15
N PRO A 144 6.73 5.10 -13.37
CA PRO A 144 8.05 4.65 -13.82
C PRO A 144 8.90 4.12 -12.65
N VAL A 145 8.53 2.97 -12.11
CA VAL A 145 9.29 2.21 -11.11
C VAL A 145 9.71 0.87 -11.68
N GLY A 146 10.82 0.32 -11.22
CA GLY A 146 11.34 -0.95 -11.70
C GLY A 146 12.21 -1.64 -10.67
N PRO A 147 12.37 -2.97 -10.77
CA PRO A 147 13.14 -3.77 -9.83
C PRO A 147 14.66 -3.61 -10.05
N ILE A 148 15.42 -3.94 -9.02
CA ILE A 148 16.88 -4.05 -9.12
C ILE A 148 17.24 -5.34 -9.88
N GLY A 149 18.26 -5.25 -10.75
CA GLY A 149 18.86 -6.40 -11.41
C GLY A 149 18.25 -6.76 -12.76
N SER A 150 18.38 -8.04 -13.14
CA SER A 150 17.97 -8.54 -14.45
C SER A 150 16.89 -9.61 -14.32
N TRP A 151 16.03 -9.67 -15.34
CA TRP A 151 14.97 -10.68 -15.44
C TRP A 151 15.55 -12.10 -15.43
N GLN A 152 14.90 -13.00 -14.72
CA GLN A 152 15.33 -14.38 -14.54
C GLN A 152 14.33 -15.41 -15.05
N ALA A 153 13.03 -15.19 -14.79
CA ALA A 153 11.98 -16.15 -15.13
C ALA A 153 10.60 -15.52 -15.01
N ASN A 154 9.60 -16.15 -15.68
CA ASN A 154 8.19 -16.01 -15.33
C ASN A 154 7.77 -17.30 -14.61
N VAL A 155 7.11 -17.19 -13.46
CA VAL A 155 6.76 -18.33 -12.60
C VAL A 155 5.39 -18.17 -11.97
N SER A 156 4.74 -19.31 -11.68
CA SER A 156 3.52 -19.37 -10.88
C SER A 156 3.87 -19.90 -9.49
N LEU A 157 3.83 -19.05 -8.48
CA LEU A 157 4.21 -19.35 -7.10
C LEU A 157 3.30 -18.60 -6.12
N GLY A 158 3.01 -19.23 -4.97
CA GLY A 158 2.29 -18.59 -3.88
C GLY A 158 0.87 -18.13 -4.26
N GLY A 159 0.26 -18.77 -5.26
CA GLY A 159 -1.07 -18.43 -5.78
C GLY A 159 -1.07 -17.33 -6.85
N HIS A 160 0.11 -16.88 -7.32
CA HIS A 160 0.24 -15.77 -8.27
C HIS A 160 1.26 -16.03 -9.36
N ASN A 161 1.17 -15.25 -10.47
CA ASN A 161 2.16 -15.24 -11.54
C ASN A 161 3.08 -14.04 -11.37
N TRP A 162 4.40 -14.30 -11.51
CA TRP A 162 5.45 -13.33 -11.25
C TRP A 162 6.48 -13.27 -12.38
N ASP A 163 6.89 -12.07 -12.72
CA ASP A 163 8.17 -11.83 -13.37
C ASP A 163 9.24 -11.66 -12.30
N VAL A 164 10.28 -12.49 -12.35
CA VAL A 164 11.31 -12.56 -11.32
C VAL A 164 12.59 -11.89 -11.80
N TYR A 165 13.14 -11.04 -10.94
CA TYR A 165 14.40 -10.33 -11.15
C TYR A 165 15.38 -10.65 -10.03
N LYS A 166 16.68 -10.67 -10.35
CA LYS A 166 17.76 -10.84 -9.38
C LYS A 166 18.83 -9.79 -9.59
N GLY A 167 19.25 -9.17 -8.50
CA GLY A 167 20.33 -8.17 -8.51
C GLY A 167 20.91 -7.94 -7.13
N THR A 168 21.58 -6.81 -6.98
CA THR A 168 22.13 -6.34 -5.71
C THR A 168 22.04 -4.83 -5.67
N ASN A 169 21.82 -4.28 -4.47
CA ASN A 169 21.90 -2.84 -4.22
C ASN A 169 23.31 -2.40 -3.75
N GLY A 170 24.28 -3.32 -3.78
CA GLY A 170 25.65 -3.10 -3.31
C GLY A 170 25.91 -3.59 -1.89
N SER A 171 24.86 -3.81 -1.09
CA SER A 171 24.94 -4.29 0.30
C SER A 171 24.37 -5.69 0.48
N ASN A 172 23.28 -6.01 -0.19
CA ASN A 172 22.58 -7.29 -0.11
C ASN A 172 22.17 -7.78 -1.51
N GLN A 173 21.83 -9.07 -1.59
CA GLN A 173 21.20 -9.66 -2.77
C GLN A 173 19.72 -9.30 -2.76
N VAL A 174 19.18 -8.90 -3.92
CA VAL A 174 17.76 -8.52 -4.06
C VAL A 174 17.07 -9.47 -5.04
N PHE A 175 15.97 -10.09 -4.60
CA PHE A 175 15.12 -10.95 -5.41
C PHE A 175 13.72 -10.33 -5.51
N SER A 176 13.40 -9.74 -6.67
CA SER A 176 12.13 -9.05 -6.87
C SER A 176 11.18 -9.88 -7.72
N PHE A 177 9.99 -10.12 -7.19
CA PHE A 177 8.90 -10.82 -7.83
C PHE A 177 7.79 -9.79 -8.14
N LEU A 178 7.64 -9.44 -9.41
CA LEU A 178 6.62 -8.48 -9.86
C LEU A 178 5.41 -9.26 -10.37
N ARG A 179 4.24 -9.03 -9.79
CA ARG A 179 3.01 -9.62 -10.33
C ARG A 179 2.82 -9.21 -11.79
N THR A 180 2.45 -10.16 -12.63
CA THR A 180 2.15 -9.91 -14.04
C THR A 180 0.88 -9.08 -14.25
N SER A 181 0.10 -8.88 -13.18
CA SER A 181 -1.06 -7.97 -13.13
C SER A 181 -1.20 -7.38 -11.74
N ASN A 182 -1.44 -6.07 -11.65
CA ASN A 182 -1.70 -5.38 -10.38
C ASN A 182 -2.90 -5.97 -9.65
N SER A 183 -2.80 -6.06 -8.32
CA SER A 183 -3.88 -6.50 -7.45
C SER A 183 -3.97 -5.65 -6.20
N SER A 184 -5.19 -5.38 -5.76
CA SER A 184 -5.47 -4.68 -4.51
C SER A 184 -5.78 -5.62 -3.35
N SER A 185 -5.90 -6.93 -3.58
CA SER A 185 -6.15 -7.92 -2.53
C SER A 185 -5.73 -9.31 -2.97
N GLY A 186 -5.42 -10.16 -2.00
CA GLY A 186 -5.08 -11.57 -2.25
C GLY A 186 -4.38 -12.22 -1.07
N THR A 187 -4.17 -13.51 -1.20
CA THR A 187 -3.38 -14.34 -0.28
C THR A 187 -2.10 -14.76 -0.99
N VAL A 188 -0.96 -14.60 -0.35
CA VAL A 188 0.34 -15.06 -0.86
C VAL A 188 0.85 -16.19 0.03
N ASP A 189 1.15 -17.35 -0.55
CA ASP A 189 1.97 -18.39 0.10
C ASP A 189 3.45 -17.98 0.00
N VAL A 190 3.90 -17.25 1.01
CA VAL A 190 5.28 -16.76 1.12
C VAL A 190 6.26 -17.92 1.24
N LYS A 191 5.88 -19.00 1.96
CA LYS A 191 6.73 -20.18 2.12
C LYS A 191 7.06 -20.82 0.77
N GLN A 192 6.10 -20.91 -0.14
CA GLN A 192 6.32 -21.45 -1.48
C GLN A 192 7.34 -20.61 -2.27
N VAL A 193 7.28 -19.28 -2.15
CA VAL A 193 8.27 -18.38 -2.77
C VAL A 193 9.66 -18.60 -2.18
N LEU A 194 9.78 -18.65 -0.85
CA LEU A 194 11.06 -18.90 -0.16
C LEU A 194 11.66 -20.25 -0.55
N ASN A 195 10.84 -21.31 -0.62
CA ASN A 195 11.25 -22.63 -1.07
C ASN A 195 11.78 -22.61 -2.51
N TRP A 196 11.13 -21.89 -3.39
CA TRP A 196 11.59 -21.77 -4.77
C TRP A 196 12.96 -21.06 -4.87
N ILE A 197 13.16 -19.99 -4.09
CA ILE A 197 14.45 -19.29 -4.02
C ILE A 197 15.53 -20.21 -3.49
N ALA A 198 15.27 -20.93 -2.40
CA ALA A 198 16.27 -21.76 -1.73
C ALA A 198 16.55 -23.06 -2.49
N TYR A 199 15.51 -23.84 -2.84
CA TYR A 199 15.70 -25.20 -3.31
C TYR A 199 15.61 -25.36 -4.83
N THR A 200 14.87 -24.49 -5.52
CA THR A 200 14.80 -24.55 -6.98
C THR A 200 15.92 -23.71 -7.62
N LYS A 201 16.20 -22.55 -7.07
CA LYS A 201 17.23 -21.64 -7.61
C LYS A 201 18.59 -21.74 -6.90
N GLY A 202 18.63 -22.17 -5.65
CA GLY A 202 19.84 -22.18 -4.85
C GLY A 202 20.44 -20.77 -4.62
N TRP A 203 19.58 -19.74 -4.57
CA TRP A 203 20.03 -18.35 -4.42
C TRP A 203 20.28 -17.96 -2.97
N MET A 204 19.72 -18.72 -2.03
CA MET A 204 19.96 -18.61 -0.59
C MET A 204 19.85 -20.00 0.03
N PRO A 205 20.50 -20.28 1.18
CA PRO A 205 20.39 -21.59 1.83
C PRO A 205 19.05 -21.78 2.52
N GLY A 206 18.56 -23.01 2.61
CA GLY A 206 17.33 -23.34 3.37
C GLY A 206 17.46 -23.10 4.87
N SER A 207 18.68 -23.10 5.40
CA SER A 207 19.00 -22.74 6.79
C SER A 207 18.90 -21.25 7.09
N GLU A 208 18.70 -20.39 6.05
CA GLU A 208 18.61 -18.95 6.25
C GLU A 208 17.41 -18.61 7.13
N VAL A 209 17.64 -17.72 8.10
CA VAL A 209 16.62 -17.32 9.08
C VAL A 209 15.91 -16.08 8.57
N ILE A 210 14.64 -16.24 8.22
CA ILE A 210 13.76 -15.12 7.89
C ILE A 210 13.47 -14.32 9.16
N GLY A 211 13.93 -13.09 9.20
CA GLY A 211 13.75 -12.18 10.33
C GLY A 211 12.38 -11.54 10.34
N ASP A 212 12.09 -10.79 9.28
CA ASP A 212 10.88 -9.99 9.19
C ASP A 212 10.17 -10.19 7.84
N VAL A 213 8.85 -10.13 7.88
CA VAL A 213 7.98 -9.91 6.73
C VAL A 213 7.37 -8.52 6.88
N GLN A 214 7.80 -7.61 6.06
CA GLN A 214 7.26 -6.25 5.97
C GLN A 214 6.27 -6.17 4.81
N PHE A 215 5.28 -5.29 4.92
CA PHE A 215 4.36 -4.97 3.83
C PHE A 215 4.09 -3.48 3.82
N GLY A 216 4.18 -2.84 2.66
CA GLY A 216 4.00 -1.41 2.59
C GLY A 216 4.11 -0.80 1.21
N TYR A 217 4.46 0.48 1.20
CA TYR A 217 4.46 1.33 0.02
C TYR A 217 5.85 1.94 -0.17
N GLU A 218 6.54 1.47 -1.20
CA GLU A 218 7.80 2.08 -1.63
C GLU A 218 7.48 3.21 -2.61
N ILE A 219 7.63 4.45 -2.14
CA ILE A 219 7.17 5.63 -2.86
C ILE A 219 8.35 6.38 -3.45
N THR A 220 8.35 6.51 -4.78
CA THR A 220 9.30 7.35 -5.55
C THR A 220 8.72 8.76 -5.75
N SER A 221 7.41 8.87 -6.05
CA SER A 221 6.72 10.15 -6.20
C SER A 221 5.25 10.03 -5.86
N SER A 222 4.75 10.99 -5.11
CA SER A 222 3.33 11.18 -4.77
C SER A 222 2.94 12.66 -4.84
N SER A 223 3.52 13.37 -5.81
CA SER A 223 3.37 14.82 -5.96
C SER A 223 1.91 15.26 -6.02
N GLY A 224 1.55 16.27 -5.22
CA GLY A 224 0.20 16.75 -5.03
C GLY A 224 -0.57 16.09 -3.90
N GLY A 225 0.06 15.16 -3.17
CA GLY A 225 -0.52 14.48 -2.02
C GLY A 225 -1.37 13.27 -2.39
N LEU A 226 -0.90 12.07 -2.10
CA LEU A 226 -1.58 10.81 -2.39
C LEU A 226 -1.79 10.00 -1.11
N ASN A 227 -2.90 9.26 -1.06
CA ASN A 227 -3.25 8.40 0.07
C ASN A 227 -3.09 6.92 -0.30
N PHE A 228 -2.45 6.18 0.58
CA PHE A 228 -2.21 4.74 0.49
C PHE A 228 -2.80 4.10 1.74
N ASN A 229 -3.71 3.14 1.58
CA ASN A 229 -4.41 2.52 2.70
C ASN A 229 -4.26 1.00 2.65
N THR A 230 -3.83 0.43 3.76
CA THR A 230 -3.92 -1.00 4.06
C THR A 230 -5.20 -1.23 4.86
N ASN A 231 -6.22 -1.76 4.19
CA ASN A 231 -7.52 -2.06 4.80
C ASN A 231 -7.43 -3.30 5.69
N ASN A 232 -6.58 -4.25 5.31
CA ASN A 232 -6.26 -5.43 6.09
C ASN A 232 -4.91 -6.01 5.66
N LEU A 233 -4.14 -6.47 6.63
CA LEU A 233 -2.92 -7.25 6.46
C LEU A 233 -2.88 -8.36 7.52
N THR A 234 -2.65 -9.60 7.12
CA THR A 234 -2.28 -10.66 8.05
C THR A 234 -1.00 -11.32 7.58
N VAL A 235 -0.12 -11.64 8.51
CA VAL A 235 1.07 -12.47 8.29
C VAL A 235 1.06 -13.55 9.34
N SER A 236 0.99 -14.81 8.92
CA SER A 236 0.88 -15.97 9.79
C SER A 236 1.85 -17.06 9.33
N GLY A 237 2.51 -17.71 10.28
CA GLY A 237 3.49 -18.76 10.01
C GLY A 237 3.74 -19.69 11.19
N GLY A 238 4.12 -20.92 10.90
CA GLY A 238 4.37 -21.96 11.92
C GLY A 238 5.43 -22.97 11.54
#